data_77d515ee1a4ed994e91a4f3cfe9047ab
#
_entry.id   77d515ee1a4ed994e91a4f3cfe9047ab
#
_cell.length_a   1.000
_cell.length_b   1.000
_cell.length_c   1.000
_cell.angle_alpha   90.00
_cell.angle_beta   90.00
_cell.angle_gamma   90.00
#
_symmetry.space_group_name_H-M   'P 1'
#
loop_
_entity.id
_entity.type
_entity.pdbx_description
1 polymer ?
#
loop_
_entity_poly.entity_id
_entity_poly.type
_entity_poly.pdbx_seq_one_letter_code
_entity_poly.pdbx_strand_id
1 'polypeptide(L)'
;MYIPILSFFMNIHSNGGGTMKIALGADHGGFELKEEIISYLKDNGYDIEDYGTYSKESCDYPDYALKAAEAVASKECDLGILICGTGIGISIAANKVPGVRAALCSDTFSAHATREHNDANILALGARVVGPGLALDIVKTFLGAKFEGDRHLARINKITEIEKKYYK
;
A
#
# COMPACT_ATOMS: atom_id res chain seq x y z
N MET A 1 -11.28 0.72 42.50
CA MET A 1 -10.28 1.69 42.06
C MET A 1 -9.96 1.33 40.60
N TYR A 2 -10.65 1.97 39.63
CA TYR A 2 -10.50 1.72 38.20
C TYR A 2 -9.32 2.54 37.68
N ILE A 3 -8.30 1.88 37.17
CA ILE A 3 -7.19 2.54 36.44
C ILE A 3 -7.63 2.61 34.97
N PRO A 4 -7.75 3.81 34.38
CA PRO A 4 -8.04 3.91 32.94
C PRO A 4 -6.81 3.47 32.15
N ILE A 5 -7.02 2.54 31.23
CA ILE A 5 -6.02 2.14 30.23
C ILE A 5 -5.80 3.37 29.33
N LEU A 6 -4.69 4.08 29.55
CA LEU A 6 -4.22 5.11 28.64
C LEU A 6 -3.93 4.42 27.29
N SER A 7 -4.76 4.72 26.29
CA SER A 7 -4.47 4.38 24.90
C SER A 7 -3.18 5.07 24.48
N PHE A 8 -2.15 4.28 24.29
CA PHE A 8 -0.87 4.72 23.73
C PHE A 8 -1.08 4.99 22.25
N PHE A 9 -1.54 6.19 21.90
CA PHE A 9 -1.52 6.66 20.53
C PHE A 9 -0.05 6.83 20.12
N MET A 10 0.49 5.84 19.43
CA MET A 10 1.74 6.03 18.69
C MET A 10 1.44 7.00 17.55
N ASN A 11 1.81 8.26 17.72
CA ASN A 11 1.89 9.22 16.64
C ASN A 11 2.89 8.71 15.59
N ILE A 12 2.37 8.13 14.52
CA ILE A 12 3.18 7.80 13.35
C ILE A 12 3.36 9.10 12.57
N HIS A 13 4.41 9.87 12.91
CA HIS A 13 4.76 11.09 12.19
C HIS A 13 5.61 10.73 10.98
N SER A 14 5.18 11.16 9.80
CA SER A 14 6.06 11.30 8.63
C SER A 14 7.21 12.26 8.98
N ASN A 15 8.37 12.07 8.37
CA ASN A 15 9.52 12.98 8.50
C ASN A 15 9.15 14.36 7.88
N GLY A 16 8.49 15.22 8.65
CA GLY A 16 8.12 16.55 8.18
C GLY A 16 6.85 17.14 8.78
N GLY A 17 6.28 16.58 9.85
CA GLY A 17 5.17 17.19 10.59
C GLY A 17 3.79 17.11 9.93
N GLY A 18 3.62 16.40 8.81
CA GLY A 18 2.34 16.13 8.14
C GLY A 18 1.82 14.71 8.38
N THR A 19 0.51 14.51 8.21
CA THR A 19 -0.13 13.20 8.23
C THR A 19 0.26 12.43 6.97
N MET A 20 0.61 11.13 7.10
CA MET A 20 0.92 10.26 5.96
C MET A 20 -0.32 10.11 5.06
N LYS A 21 -0.17 10.40 3.76
CA LYS A 21 -1.23 10.32 2.76
C LYS A 21 -1.12 9.01 1.98
N ILE A 22 -2.21 8.24 1.98
CA ILE A 22 -2.30 6.89 1.39
C ILE A 22 -3.22 6.90 0.17
N ALA A 23 -2.69 6.48 -0.98
CA ALA A 23 -3.50 6.21 -2.18
C ALA A 23 -4.18 4.85 -2.04
N LEU A 24 -5.50 4.77 -2.26
CA LEU A 24 -6.22 3.50 -2.33
C LEU A 24 -6.84 3.30 -3.71
N GLY A 25 -6.81 2.05 -4.17
CA GLY A 25 -7.49 1.64 -5.40
C GLY A 25 -7.88 0.18 -5.35
N ALA A 26 -9.04 -0.15 -5.91
CA ALA A 26 -9.50 -1.52 -6.04
C ALA A 26 -10.34 -1.72 -7.29
N ASP A 27 -10.43 -2.97 -7.78
CA ASP A 27 -11.51 -3.37 -8.67
C ASP A 27 -12.76 -3.81 -7.86
N HIS A 28 -13.79 -4.25 -8.56
CA HIS A 28 -15.02 -4.74 -7.94
C HIS A 28 -14.80 -5.91 -6.98
N GLY A 29 -13.79 -6.76 -7.24
CA GLY A 29 -13.45 -7.90 -6.36
C GLY A 29 -12.75 -7.48 -5.06
N GLY A 30 -12.17 -6.29 -5.03
CA GLY A 30 -11.51 -5.70 -3.87
C GLY A 30 -12.31 -4.63 -3.13
N PHE A 31 -13.47 -4.24 -3.67
CA PHE A 31 -14.24 -3.09 -3.18
C PHE A 31 -14.57 -3.17 -1.69
N GLU A 32 -15.15 -4.28 -1.22
CA GLU A 32 -15.56 -4.42 0.18
C GLU A 32 -14.36 -4.33 1.14
N LEU A 33 -13.26 -5.02 0.82
CA LEU A 33 -12.05 -4.97 1.62
C LEU A 33 -11.41 -3.57 1.60
N LYS A 34 -11.49 -2.85 0.47
CA LYS A 34 -11.05 -1.44 0.38
C LYS A 34 -11.80 -0.56 1.38
N GLU A 35 -13.13 -0.67 1.45
CA GLU A 35 -13.94 0.12 2.39
C GLU A 35 -13.60 -0.18 3.86
N GLU A 36 -13.33 -1.44 4.21
CA GLU A 36 -12.88 -1.81 5.57
C GLU A 36 -11.50 -1.20 5.89
N ILE A 37 -10.57 -1.24 4.94
CA ILE A 37 -9.24 -0.63 5.10
C ILE A 37 -9.36 0.89 5.20
N ILE A 38 -10.22 1.55 4.42
CA ILE A 38 -10.48 2.99 4.51
C ILE A 38 -10.96 3.36 5.92
N SER A 39 -11.93 2.60 6.47
CA SER A 39 -12.42 2.85 7.83
C SER A 39 -11.27 2.74 8.85
N TYR A 40 -10.50 1.66 8.78
CA TYR A 40 -9.35 1.45 9.66
C TYR A 40 -8.32 2.61 9.57
N LEU A 41 -7.97 3.04 8.37
CA LEU A 41 -6.99 4.10 8.17
C LEU A 41 -7.47 5.45 8.72
N LYS A 42 -8.75 5.80 8.49
CA LYS A 42 -9.38 7.01 9.05
C LYS A 42 -9.35 7.00 10.57
N ASP A 43 -9.73 5.88 11.18
CA ASP A 43 -9.75 5.73 12.64
C ASP A 43 -8.34 5.81 13.26
N ASN A 44 -7.30 5.55 12.47
CA ASN A 44 -5.91 5.66 12.88
C ASN A 44 -5.21 6.96 12.41
N GLY A 45 -5.95 7.93 11.88
CA GLY A 45 -5.45 9.28 11.59
C GLY A 45 -4.63 9.42 10.33
N TYR A 46 -4.77 8.49 9.37
CA TYR A 46 -4.14 8.62 8.03
C TYR A 46 -4.97 9.55 7.14
N ASP A 47 -4.30 10.29 6.27
CA ASP A 47 -4.93 10.98 5.14
C ASP A 47 -5.11 10.00 3.97
N ILE A 48 -6.24 10.10 3.25
CA ILE A 48 -6.62 9.09 2.26
C ILE A 48 -7.04 9.76 0.97
N GLU A 49 -6.48 9.26 -0.14
CA GLU A 49 -6.96 9.54 -1.49
C GLU A 49 -7.50 8.25 -2.12
N ASP A 50 -8.84 8.18 -2.30
CA ASP A 50 -9.51 7.02 -2.86
C ASP A 50 -9.72 7.19 -4.38
N TYR A 51 -9.01 6.39 -5.16
CA TYR A 51 -9.08 6.35 -6.63
C TYR A 51 -10.14 5.38 -7.18
N GLY A 52 -10.94 4.75 -6.32
CA GLY A 52 -12.03 3.84 -6.72
C GLY A 52 -11.61 2.35 -6.65
N THR A 53 -12.47 1.38 -7.07
CA THR A 53 -13.85 1.61 -7.53
C THR A 53 -14.78 1.98 -6.38
N TYR A 54 -15.96 2.50 -6.70
CA TYR A 54 -16.97 2.93 -5.71
C TYR A 54 -18.22 2.03 -5.73
N SER A 55 -18.17 0.90 -6.42
CA SER A 55 -19.27 -0.06 -6.51
C SER A 55 -18.78 -1.49 -6.72
N LYS A 56 -19.71 -2.46 -6.64
CA LYS A 56 -19.46 -3.88 -6.93
C LYS A 56 -19.65 -4.23 -8.41
N GLU A 57 -19.95 -3.26 -9.26
CA GLU A 57 -20.07 -3.47 -10.68
C GLU A 57 -18.72 -3.86 -11.29
N SER A 58 -18.75 -4.81 -12.23
CA SER A 58 -17.55 -5.31 -12.88
C SER A 58 -16.76 -4.18 -13.54
N CYS A 59 -15.47 -4.09 -13.22
CA CYS A 59 -14.55 -3.09 -13.74
C CYS A 59 -13.12 -3.65 -13.81
N ASP A 60 -12.27 -2.98 -14.58
CA ASP A 60 -10.93 -3.43 -14.88
C ASP A 60 -9.91 -2.89 -13.85
N TYR A 61 -9.21 -3.79 -13.16
CA TYR A 61 -8.23 -3.43 -12.13
C TYR A 61 -7.09 -2.52 -12.61
N PRO A 62 -6.61 -2.57 -13.89
CA PRO A 62 -5.50 -1.72 -14.31
C PRO A 62 -5.83 -0.22 -14.25
N ASP A 63 -7.09 0.16 -14.47
CA ASP A 63 -7.50 1.57 -14.46
C ASP A 63 -7.32 2.20 -13.07
N TYR A 64 -7.60 1.44 -12.03
CA TYR A 64 -7.45 1.87 -10.63
C TYR A 64 -6.01 1.76 -10.15
N ALA A 65 -5.30 0.71 -10.61
CA ALA A 65 -3.88 0.54 -10.34
C ALA A 65 -3.07 1.72 -10.88
N LEU A 66 -3.34 2.16 -12.12
CA LEU A 66 -2.64 3.27 -12.77
C LEU A 66 -2.78 4.55 -11.97
N LYS A 67 -4.00 4.96 -11.62
CA LYS A 67 -4.26 6.20 -10.89
C LYS A 67 -3.53 6.27 -9.55
N ALA A 68 -3.66 5.22 -8.73
CA ALA A 68 -2.97 5.17 -7.43
C ALA A 68 -1.45 5.07 -7.59
N ALA A 69 -0.95 4.34 -8.58
CA ALA A 69 0.47 4.21 -8.86
C ALA A 69 1.10 5.54 -9.30
N GLU A 70 0.42 6.32 -10.15
CA GLU A 70 0.85 7.65 -10.58
C GLU A 70 0.89 8.63 -9.40
N ALA A 71 -0.11 8.60 -8.51
CA ALA A 71 -0.13 9.44 -7.31
C ALA A 71 1.04 9.14 -6.35
N VAL A 72 1.41 7.85 -6.22
CA VAL A 72 2.58 7.47 -5.41
C VAL A 72 3.89 7.82 -6.12
N ALA A 73 3.99 7.58 -7.42
CA ALA A 73 5.20 7.90 -8.20
C ALA A 73 5.48 9.41 -8.24
N SER A 74 4.45 10.24 -8.36
CA SER A 74 4.55 11.71 -8.35
C SER A 74 4.75 12.31 -6.95
N LYS A 75 4.68 11.51 -5.89
CA LYS A 75 4.72 11.94 -4.48
C LYS A 75 3.52 12.78 -4.02
N GLU A 76 2.41 12.71 -4.74
CA GLU A 76 1.12 13.23 -4.28
C GLU A 76 0.61 12.43 -3.07
N CYS A 77 0.87 11.11 -3.06
CA CYS A 77 0.67 10.22 -1.93
C CYS A 77 1.99 9.59 -1.50
N ASP A 78 2.15 9.37 -0.20
CA ASP A 78 3.37 8.78 0.38
C ASP A 78 3.50 7.29 0.05
N LEU A 79 2.41 6.54 0.22
CA LEU A 79 2.30 5.10 -0.04
C LEU A 79 0.96 4.78 -0.71
N GLY A 80 0.85 3.55 -1.24
CA GLY A 80 -0.39 3.06 -1.84
C GLY A 80 -0.83 1.71 -1.31
N ILE A 81 -2.15 1.45 -1.39
CA ILE A 81 -2.74 0.14 -1.12
C ILE A 81 -3.70 -0.19 -2.27
N LEU A 82 -3.46 -1.31 -2.93
CA LEU A 82 -4.22 -1.78 -4.09
C LEU A 82 -4.84 -3.14 -3.82
N ILE A 83 -6.11 -3.31 -4.18
CA ILE A 83 -6.86 -4.51 -3.86
C ILE A 83 -7.62 -5.01 -5.09
N CYS A 84 -7.48 -6.29 -5.42
CA CYS A 84 -8.35 -6.97 -6.37
C CYS A 84 -8.70 -8.37 -5.85
N GLY A 85 -9.29 -9.23 -6.66
CA GLY A 85 -9.66 -10.57 -6.21
C GLY A 85 -8.46 -11.39 -5.68
N THR A 86 -7.29 -11.30 -6.34
CA THR A 86 -6.07 -12.05 -5.96
C THR A 86 -4.88 -11.16 -5.58
N GLY A 87 -4.94 -9.86 -5.87
CA GLY A 87 -3.83 -8.92 -5.72
C GLY A 87 -2.77 -9.04 -6.84
N ILE A 88 -2.80 -10.11 -7.64
CA ILE A 88 -1.77 -10.40 -8.64
C ILE A 88 -1.83 -9.39 -9.79
N GLY A 89 -2.95 -9.32 -10.50
CA GLY A 89 -3.09 -8.46 -11.69
C GLY A 89 -2.88 -6.98 -11.37
N ILE A 90 -3.44 -6.52 -10.25
CA ILE A 90 -3.34 -5.11 -9.84
C ILE A 90 -1.89 -4.74 -9.45
N SER A 91 -1.13 -5.65 -8.83
CA SER A 91 0.29 -5.43 -8.53
C SER A 91 1.16 -5.40 -9.80
N ILE A 92 0.87 -6.28 -10.78
CA ILE A 92 1.56 -6.29 -12.07
C ILE A 92 1.33 -4.96 -12.80
N ALA A 93 0.07 -4.48 -12.83
CA ALA A 93 -0.27 -3.21 -13.47
C ALA A 93 0.44 -2.03 -12.82
N ALA A 94 0.39 -1.91 -11.49
CA ALA A 94 1.06 -0.85 -10.74
C ALA A 94 2.58 -0.82 -10.99
N ASN A 95 3.23 -1.98 -11.05
CA ASN A 95 4.66 -2.09 -11.34
C ASN A 95 5.06 -1.70 -12.78
N LYS A 96 4.11 -1.34 -13.65
CA LYS A 96 4.40 -0.74 -14.96
C LYS A 96 4.66 0.76 -14.89
N VAL A 97 4.35 1.41 -13.77
CA VAL A 97 4.62 2.82 -13.56
C VAL A 97 6.05 2.97 -13.01
N PRO A 98 6.94 3.72 -13.68
CA PRO A 98 8.30 3.91 -13.20
C PRO A 98 8.37 4.50 -11.79
N GLY A 99 9.26 3.97 -10.96
CA GLY A 99 9.39 4.37 -9.56
C GLY A 99 8.42 3.68 -8.60
N VAL A 100 7.49 2.86 -9.11
CA VAL A 100 6.60 2.05 -8.29
C VAL A 100 7.23 0.68 -8.00
N ARG A 101 7.17 0.30 -6.74
CA ARG A 101 7.50 -1.04 -6.26
C ARG A 101 6.29 -1.57 -5.48
N ALA A 102 5.36 -2.18 -6.23
CA ALA A 102 4.16 -2.80 -5.68
C ALA A 102 4.44 -4.24 -5.27
N ALA A 103 4.22 -4.54 -3.99
CA ALA A 103 4.42 -5.86 -3.43
C ALA A 103 3.08 -6.53 -3.10
N LEU A 104 2.84 -7.70 -3.70
CA LEU A 104 1.72 -8.56 -3.30
C LEU A 104 2.10 -9.29 -2.01
N CYS A 105 1.34 -9.07 -0.94
CA CYS A 105 1.55 -9.72 0.34
C CYS A 105 0.27 -10.43 0.80
N SER A 106 0.44 -11.65 1.34
CA SER A 106 -0.62 -12.43 1.96
C SER A 106 -0.32 -12.80 3.43
N ASP A 107 0.76 -12.26 3.97
CA ASP A 107 1.21 -12.46 5.35
C ASP A 107 1.97 -11.23 5.86
N THR A 108 2.08 -11.12 7.17
CA THR A 108 2.72 -9.97 7.84
C THR A 108 4.25 -9.98 7.70
N PHE A 109 4.89 -11.15 7.59
CA PHE A 109 6.34 -11.22 7.39
C PHE A 109 6.74 -10.60 6.05
N SER A 110 6.05 -10.98 4.96
CA SER A 110 6.28 -10.41 3.63
C SER A 110 6.00 -8.91 3.60
N ALA A 111 4.94 -8.45 4.28
CA ALA A 111 4.58 -7.04 4.37
C ALA A 111 5.66 -6.21 5.09
N HIS A 112 6.22 -6.74 6.16
CA HIS A 112 7.34 -6.12 6.88
C HIS A 112 8.60 -6.08 6.01
N ALA A 113 9.04 -7.24 5.53
CA ALA A 113 10.27 -7.39 4.77
C ALA A 113 10.26 -6.58 3.46
N THR A 114 9.14 -6.47 2.77
CA THR A 114 9.08 -5.68 1.52
C THR A 114 9.27 -4.19 1.76
N ARG A 115 8.86 -3.65 2.91
CA ARG A 115 9.19 -2.27 3.28
C ARG A 115 10.66 -2.13 3.68
N GLU A 116 11.14 -2.98 4.58
CA GLU A 116 12.52 -2.88 5.10
C GLU A 116 13.58 -3.12 4.02
N HIS A 117 13.38 -4.12 3.17
CA HIS A 117 14.39 -4.57 2.22
C HIS A 117 14.21 -4.02 0.80
N ASN A 118 12.97 -3.84 0.35
CA ASN A 118 12.66 -3.47 -1.03
C ASN A 118 12.15 -2.04 -1.17
N ASP A 119 11.95 -1.33 -0.05
CA ASP A 119 11.32 -0.01 -0.03
C ASP A 119 10.06 0.01 -0.91
N ALA A 120 9.24 -1.05 -0.81
CA ALA A 120 7.99 -1.12 -1.55
C ALA A 120 7.10 0.05 -1.16
N ASN A 121 6.62 0.80 -2.14
CA ASN A 121 5.79 1.98 -1.92
C ASN A 121 4.30 1.72 -2.17
N ILE A 122 3.96 0.54 -2.68
CA ILE A 122 2.58 0.08 -2.82
C ILE A 122 2.45 -1.34 -2.26
N LEU A 123 1.44 -1.55 -1.42
CA LEU A 123 0.98 -2.86 -0.97
C LEU A 123 -0.16 -3.34 -1.88
N ALA A 124 -0.10 -4.55 -2.38
CA ALA A 124 -1.21 -5.18 -3.08
C ALA A 124 -1.79 -6.36 -2.28
N LEU A 125 -3.11 -6.46 -2.22
CA LEU A 125 -3.85 -7.47 -1.47
C LEU A 125 -4.86 -8.20 -2.36
N GLY A 126 -5.07 -9.49 -2.07
CA GLY A 126 -6.09 -10.31 -2.67
C GLY A 126 -7.30 -10.49 -1.75
N ALA A 127 -8.43 -9.84 -2.02
CA ALA A 127 -9.63 -9.92 -1.17
C ALA A 127 -10.24 -11.31 -1.08
N ARG A 128 -9.94 -12.21 -2.03
CA ARG A 128 -10.34 -13.62 -2.01
C ARG A 128 -9.27 -14.53 -1.40
N VAL A 129 -8.13 -13.99 -1.01
CA VAL A 129 -6.97 -14.72 -0.48
C VAL A 129 -6.81 -14.48 1.01
N VAL A 130 -6.93 -13.22 1.43
CA VAL A 130 -6.80 -12.82 2.84
C VAL A 130 -8.15 -12.37 3.39
N GLY A 131 -8.48 -12.85 4.59
CA GLY A 131 -9.65 -12.34 5.31
C GLY A 131 -9.40 -10.95 5.88
N PRO A 132 -10.46 -10.18 6.20
CA PRO A 132 -10.34 -8.79 6.65
C PRO A 132 -9.38 -8.59 7.83
N GLY A 133 -9.45 -9.44 8.84
CA GLY A 133 -8.57 -9.35 10.02
C GLY A 133 -7.09 -9.44 9.65
N LEU A 134 -6.70 -10.44 8.85
CA LEU A 134 -5.33 -10.59 8.37
C LEU A 134 -4.93 -9.43 7.44
N ALA A 135 -5.83 -8.96 6.59
CA ALA A 135 -5.58 -7.83 5.70
C ALA A 135 -5.23 -6.56 6.50
N LEU A 136 -5.97 -6.27 7.58
CA LEU A 136 -5.67 -5.13 8.46
C LEU A 136 -4.33 -5.29 9.19
N ASP A 137 -3.97 -6.49 9.64
CA ASP A 137 -2.65 -6.75 10.24
C ASP A 137 -1.52 -6.57 9.22
N ILE A 138 -1.71 -7.00 7.96
CA ILE A 138 -0.77 -6.78 6.85
C ILE A 138 -0.60 -5.28 6.58
N VAL A 139 -1.71 -4.53 6.47
CA VAL A 139 -1.69 -3.06 6.27
C VAL A 139 -0.95 -2.37 7.40
N LYS A 140 -1.30 -2.67 8.65
CA LYS A 140 -0.64 -2.12 9.84
C LYS A 140 0.87 -2.37 9.82
N THR A 141 1.27 -3.59 9.50
CA THR A 141 2.67 -4.00 9.44
C THR A 141 3.42 -3.28 8.34
N PHE A 142 2.83 -3.19 7.14
CA PHE A 142 3.41 -2.47 6.00
C PHE A 142 3.61 -0.98 6.30
N LEU A 143 2.60 -0.31 6.84
CA LEU A 143 2.67 1.12 7.15
C LEU A 143 3.60 1.44 8.32
N GLY A 144 3.79 0.50 9.25
CA GLY A 144 4.66 0.66 10.42
C GLY A 144 6.15 0.39 10.15
N ALA A 145 6.49 -0.35 9.09
CA ALA A 145 7.86 -0.69 8.75
C ALA A 145 8.56 0.46 8.00
N LYS A 146 9.88 0.54 8.14
CA LYS A 146 10.72 1.57 7.50
C LYS A 146 11.83 0.92 6.70
N PHE A 147 12.23 1.58 5.62
CA PHE A 147 13.35 1.11 4.80
C PHE A 147 14.67 1.16 5.57
N GLU A 148 15.40 0.05 5.59
CA GLU A 148 16.68 -0.06 6.30
C GLU A 148 17.87 0.60 5.57
N GLY A 149 17.75 0.82 4.25
CA GLY A 149 18.83 1.42 3.47
C GLY A 149 20.02 0.46 3.22
N ASP A 150 21.24 0.94 3.40
CA ASP A 150 22.51 0.21 3.33
C ASP A 150 22.61 -0.76 2.14
N ARG A 151 22.85 -2.05 2.42
CA ARG A 151 22.95 -3.12 1.41
C ARG A 151 21.70 -3.26 0.53
N HIS A 152 20.53 -2.89 1.06
CA HIS A 152 19.27 -2.97 0.32
C HIS A 152 19.15 -1.86 -0.71
N LEU A 153 19.64 -0.65 -0.42
CA LEU A 153 19.66 0.46 -1.36
C LEU A 153 20.43 0.12 -2.65
N ALA A 154 21.58 -0.57 -2.54
CA ALA A 154 22.34 -0.99 -3.71
C ALA A 154 21.54 -1.93 -4.64
N ARG A 155 20.65 -2.77 -4.07
CA ARG A 155 19.78 -3.67 -4.86
C ARG A 155 18.64 -2.91 -5.52
N ILE A 156 18.02 -1.97 -4.80
CA ILE A 156 16.94 -1.12 -5.34
C ILE A 156 17.46 -0.26 -6.49
N ASN A 157 18.67 0.30 -6.36
CA ASN A 157 19.29 1.07 -7.43
C ASN A 157 19.45 0.25 -8.72
N LYS A 158 19.72 -1.05 -8.64
CA LYS A 158 19.74 -1.93 -9.81
C LYS A 158 18.36 -2.11 -10.46
N ILE A 159 17.28 -2.11 -9.67
CA ILE A 159 15.91 -2.12 -10.21
C ILE A 159 15.66 -0.81 -10.97
N THR A 160 16.06 0.32 -10.41
CA THR A 160 15.94 1.63 -11.07
C THR A 160 16.74 1.69 -12.38
N GLU A 161 17.94 1.08 -12.43
CA GLU A 161 18.70 1.00 -13.70
C GLU A 161 18.01 0.13 -14.75
N ILE A 162 17.30 -0.92 -14.36
CA ILE A 162 16.46 -1.72 -15.27
C ILE A 162 15.33 -0.84 -15.83
N GLU A 163 14.63 -0.08 -14.98
CA GLU A 163 13.60 0.85 -15.43
C GLU A 163 14.15 1.83 -16.48
N LYS A 164 15.23 2.54 -16.16
CA LYS A 164 15.87 3.50 -17.09
C LYS A 164 16.28 2.88 -18.42
N LYS A 165 16.62 1.60 -18.45
CA LYS A 165 17.01 0.90 -19.67
C LYS A 165 15.83 0.63 -20.58
N TYR A 166 14.65 0.33 -20.05
CA TYR A 166 13.51 -0.15 -20.82
C TYR A 166 12.37 0.86 -20.96
N TYR A 167 12.26 1.82 -20.04
CA TYR A 167 11.29 2.91 -20.12
C TYR A 167 12.01 4.18 -20.63
N LYS A 168 11.96 4.35 -21.97
CA LYS A 168 12.52 5.54 -22.64
C LYS A 168 11.43 6.54 -22.90
#